data_db91f4d3dbc13e719ff1ac3bc9f6dfe6
#
_entry.id   db91f4d3dbc13e719ff1ac3bc9f6dfe6
#
_cell.length_a   1.000
_cell.length_b   1.000
_cell.length_c   1.000
_cell.angle_alpha   90.00
_cell.angle_beta   90.00
_cell.angle_gamma   90.00
#
_symmetry.space_group_name_H-M   'P 1'
#
loop_
_entity.id
_entity.type
_entity.pdbx_description
1 polymer ?
#
loop_
_entity_poly.entity_id
_entity_poly.type
_entity_poly.pdbx_seq_one_letter_code
_entity_poly.pdbx_strand_id
1 'polypeptide(L)'
;QEVIDYIKNEFGGKVDLVVYSLASGRRTDPDTGETYTSSIKAIGEPVVGPNINMQNQSYYTETLDPATDQEIVNTVKVMGGEDWELWLKALKEADVLTDGVLTTNYSYLGTELNHDYYGGGTLGLAKADCDEKTENINALLADINGKAQIVVATAVTTKASSVIPFFPVYCIGLYKVMAEKGTHETPIMHQDRIYREMIYGNKPEYD
;
A
#
# COMPACT_ATOMS: atom_id res chain seq x y z
N GLN A 1 -9.18 -20.20 2.06
CA GLN A 1 -8.90 -21.67 2.01
C GLN A 1 -8.21 -22.07 0.69
N GLU A 2 -8.71 -21.67 -0.48
CA GLU A 2 -8.12 -22.01 -1.80
C GLU A 2 -6.62 -21.70 -1.91
N VAL A 3 -6.17 -20.52 -1.44
CA VAL A 3 -4.74 -20.16 -1.45
C VAL A 3 -3.92 -21.08 -0.54
N ILE A 4 -4.42 -21.41 0.63
CA ILE A 4 -3.76 -22.34 1.57
C ILE A 4 -3.63 -23.74 0.94
N ASP A 5 -4.70 -24.22 0.33
CA ASP A 5 -4.69 -25.53 -0.36
C ASP A 5 -3.72 -25.52 -1.54
N TYR A 6 -3.64 -24.41 -2.29
CA TYR A 6 -2.69 -24.26 -3.39
C TYR A 6 -1.23 -24.26 -2.88
N ILE A 7 -0.93 -23.54 -1.79
CA ILE A 7 0.41 -23.58 -1.17
C ILE A 7 0.78 -25.00 -0.77
N LYS A 8 -0.13 -25.73 -0.12
CA LYS A 8 0.11 -27.11 0.32
C LYS A 8 0.38 -28.08 -0.84
N ASN A 9 -0.31 -27.90 -1.94
CA ASN A 9 -0.27 -28.85 -3.05
C ASN A 9 0.79 -28.50 -4.11
N GLU A 10 1.02 -27.19 -4.38
CA GLU A 10 1.81 -26.76 -5.53
C GLU A 10 3.14 -26.06 -5.15
N PHE A 11 3.26 -25.56 -3.89
CA PHE A 11 4.47 -24.87 -3.42
C PHE A 11 5.29 -25.68 -2.41
N GLY A 12 5.10 -26.99 -2.38
CA GLY A 12 5.84 -27.85 -1.43
C GLY A 12 5.40 -27.69 0.02
N GLY A 13 4.26 -27.06 0.28
CA GLY A 13 3.61 -26.95 1.57
C GLY A 13 3.89 -25.67 2.35
N LYS A 14 4.95 -24.92 2.03
CA LYS A 14 5.31 -23.68 2.73
C LYS A 14 5.83 -22.62 1.78
N VAL A 15 5.72 -21.35 2.21
CA VAL A 15 6.26 -20.17 1.51
C VAL A 15 7.17 -19.36 2.43
N ASP A 16 8.21 -18.76 1.85
CA ASP A 16 9.20 -17.92 2.55
C ASP A 16 8.97 -16.43 2.34
N LEU A 17 8.10 -16.05 1.43
CA LEU A 17 7.73 -14.67 1.18
C LEU A 17 6.22 -14.55 0.92
N VAL A 18 5.60 -13.62 1.65
CA VAL A 18 4.21 -13.20 1.40
C VAL A 18 4.19 -11.72 1.01
N VAL A 19 3.87 -11.43 -0.24
CA VAL A 19 3.72 -10.06 -0.73
C VAL A 19 2.24 -9.70 -0.69
N TYR A 20 1.85 -8.82 0.24
CA TYR A 20 0.50 -8.29 0.28
C TYR A 20 0.38 -7.08 -0.65
N SER A 21 -0.25 -7.27 -1.78
CA SER A 21 -0.44 -6.24 -2.82
C SER A 21 -1.87 -6.27 -3.36
N LEU A 22 -2.85 -6.23 -2.45
CA LEU A 22 -4.28 -6.31 -2.74
C LEU A 22 -4.93 -4.92 -2.65
N ALA A 23 -4.47 -3.98 -3.48
CA ALA A 23 -5.09 -2.67 -3.57
C ALA A 23 -6.48 -2.76 -4.24
N SER A 24 -7.52 -2.38 -3.53
CA SER A 24 -8.90 -2.36 -4.01
C SER A 24 -9.62 -1.12 -3.47
N GLY A 25 -10.65 -0.69 -4.17
CA GLY A 25 -11.58 0.34 -3.68
C GLY A 25 -12.67 -0.22 -2.75
N ARG A 26 -12.73 -1.56 -2.58
CA ARG A 26 -13.74 -2.23 -1.76
C ARG A 26 -13.17 -3.47 -1.10
N ARG A 27 -13.64 -3.74 0.11
CA ARG A 27 -13.31 -4.95 0.87
C ARG A 27 -14.55 -5.47 1.57
N THR A 28 -14.74 -6.78 1.55
CA THR A 28 -15.73 -7.44 2.40
C THR A 28 -15.02 -8.07 3.59
N ASP A 29 -15.45 -7.73 4.78
CA ASP A 29 -14.94 -8.30 6.02
C ASP A 29 -15.34 -9.79 6.09
N PRO A 30 -14.36 -10.71 6.27
CA PRO A 30 -14.65 -12.14 6.25
C PRO A 30 -15.45 -12.62 7.47
N ASP A 31 -15.40 -11.91 8.59
CA ASP A 31 -16.06 -12.32 9.83
C ASP A 31 -17.50 -11.81 9.90
N THR A 32 -17.75 -10.60 9.42
CA THR A 32 -19.07 -9.95 9.51
C THR A 32 -19.86 -10.01 8.21
N GLY A 33 -19.20 -10.17 7.06
CA GLY A 33 -19.79 -10.07 5.74
C GLY A 33 -20.10 -8.62 5.30
N GLU A 34 -19.76 -7.63 6.10
CA GLU A 34 -19.94 -6.22 5.77
C GLU A 34 -18.99 -5.79 4.67
N THR A 35 -19.48 -5.01 3.70
CA THR A 35 -18.66 -4.49 2.60
C THR A 35 -18.38 -3.01 2.79
N TYR A 36 -17.11 -2.67 2.91
CA TYR A 36 -16.60 -1.30 3.00
C TYR A 36 -16.17 -0.79 1.64
N THR A 37 -16.31 0.52 1.42
CA THR A 37 -15.83 1.21 0.21
C THR A 37 -14.95 2.37 0.63
N SER A 38 -13.74 2.44 0.09
CA SER A 38 -12.81 3.53 0.37
C SER A 38 -13.17 4.80 -0.39
N SER A 39 -12.82 5.93 0.23
CA SER A 39 -12.95 7.27 -0.34
C SER A 39 -11.64 8.02 -0.12
N ILE A 40 -10.93 8.36 -1.21
CA ILE A 40 -9.70 9.14 -1.11
C ILE A 40 -10.09 10.61 -1.07
N LYS A 41 -10.05 11.19 0.14
CA LYS A 41 -10.53 12.55 0.43
C LYS A 41 -9.62 13.25 1.44
N ALA A 42 -9.67 14.59 1.43
CA ALA A 42 -9.10 15.42 2.48
C ALA A 42 -9.81 15.20 3.82
N ILE A 43 -9.20 15.63 4.92
CA ILE A 43 -9.80 15.65 6.25
C ILE A 43 -9.85 17.09 6.73
N GLY A 44 -11.01 17.50 7.25
CA GLY A 44 -11.25 18.86 7.76
C GLY A 44 -11.71 19.82 6.68
N GLU A 45 -10.82 20.42 5.92
CA GLU A 45 -11.14 21.44 4.93
C GLU A 45 -11.05 20.91 3.50
N PRO A 46 -11.83 21.47 2.54
CA PRO A 46 -11.72 21.11 1.14
C PRO A 46 -10.36 21.47 0.55
N VAL A 47 -9.83 20.64 -0.33
CA VAL A 47 -8.60 20.91 -1.09
C VAL A 47 -8.96 21.19 -2.55
N VAL A 48 -8.45 22.31 -3.08
CA VAL A 48 -8.67 22.72 -4.47
C VAL A 48 -7.34 22.79 -5.20
N GLY A 49 -7.24 22.14 -6.36
CA GLY A 49 -6.00 22.13 -7.11
C GLY A 49 -6.15 21.70 -8.57
N PRO A 50 -5.06 21.79 -9.35
CA PRO A 50 -5.06 21.35 -10.73
C PRO A 50 -5.03 19.82 -10.82
N ASN A 51 -5.78 19.28 -11.75
CA ASN A 51 -5.70 17.86 -12.11
C ASN A 51 -5.69 17.67 -13.61
N ILE A 52 -5.38 16.45 -14.08
CA ILE A 52 -5.35 16.10 -15.49
C ILE A 52 -6.22 14.86 -15.73
N ASN A 53 -7.06 14.95 -16.75
CA ASN A 53 -7.75 13.79 -17.27
C ASN A 53 -6.78 12.99 -18.16
N MET A 54 -6.38 11.80 -17.70
CA MET A 54 -5.39 10.96 -18.38
C MET A 54 -5.88 10.38 -19.72
N GLN A 55 -7.20 10.36 -19.97
CA GLN A 55 -7.74 9.82 -21.20
C GLN A 55 -7.67 10.82 -22.36
N ASN A 56 -8.00 12.08 -22.10
CA ASN A 56 -8.05 13.15 -23.12
C ASN A 56 -6.97 14.21 -22.95
N GLN A 57 -6.10 14.07 -21.94
CA GLN A 57 -4.98 14.95 -21.61
C GLN A 57 -5.39 16.42 -21.33
N SER A 58 -6.64 16.64 -20.89
CA SER A 58 -7.11 17.97 -20.51
C SER A 58 -6.83 18.28 -19.06
N TYR A 59 -6.39 19.51 -18.77
CA TYR A 59 -6.27 20.04 -17.43
C TYR A 59 -7.61 20.58 -16.95
N TYR A 60 -7.88 20.40 -15.64
CA TYR A 60 -9.06 20.94 -14.99
C TYR A 60 -8.72 21.30 -13.54
N THR A 61 -9.57 22.09 -12.90
CA THR A 61 -9.51 22.33 -11.46
C THR A 61 -10.43 21.34 -10.77
N GLU A 62 -9.90 20.61 -9.81
CA GLU A 62 -10.64 19.68 -8.98
C GLU A 62 -10.83 20.26 -7.57
N THR A 63 -11.99 20.03 -7.00
CA THR A 63 -12.25 20.27 -5.58
C THR A 63 -12.46 18.94 -4.90
N LEU A 64 -11.63 18.65 -3.92
CA LEU A 64 -11.72 17.46 -3.09
C LEU A 64 -12.41 17.83 -1.78
N ASP A 65 -13.68 17.46 -1.64
CA ASP A 65 -14.44 17.68 -0.42
C ASP A 65 -13.88 16.88 0.76
N PRO A 66 -14.03 17.35 2.00
CA PRO A 66 -13.60 16.62 3.17
C PRO A 66 -14.39 15.32 3.34
N ALA A 67 -13.73 14.32 3.91
CA ALA A 67 -14.35 13.04 4.23
C ALA A 67 -15.28 13.17 5.44
N THR A 68 -16.36 12.41 5.43
CA THR A 68 -17.15 12.15 6.63
C THR A 68 -16.43 11.14 7.53
N ASP A 69 -16.78 11.10 8.82
CA ASP A 69 -16.21 10.13 9.76
C ASP A 69 -16.39 8.67 9.27
N GLN A 70 -17.54 8.36 8.66
CA GLN A 70 -17.78 7.02 8.12
C GLN A 70 -16.88 6.71 6.91
N GLU A 71 -16.62 7.68 6.04
CA GLU A 71 -15.70 7.49 4.90
C GLU A 71 -14.26 7.29 5.38
N ILE A 72 -13.86 7.98 6.46
CA ILE A 72 -12.55 7.76 7.11
C ILE A 72 -12.44 6.31 7.59
N VAL A 73 -13.40 5.86 8.41
CA VAL A 73 -13.43 4.48 8.94
C VAL A 73 -13.42 3.45 7.81
N ASN A 74 -14.29 3.63 6.82
CA ASN A 74 -14.38 2.70 5.69
C ASN A 74 -13.08 2.64 4.89
N THR A 75 -12.39 3.78 4.72
CA THR A 75 -11.13 3.82 3.98
C THR A 75 -10.01 3.08 4.73
N VAL A 76 -9.93 3.22 6.05
CA VAL A 76 -9.00 2.45 6.87
C VAL A 76 -9.32 0.95 6.80
N LYS A 77 -10.60 0.56 6.85
CA LYS A 77 -11.02 -0.85 6.70
C LYS A 77 -10.63 -1.46 5.35
N VAL A 78 -10.62 -0.65 4.27
CA VAL A 78 -10.31 -1.13 2.91
C VAL A 78 -8.82 -1.08 2.60
N MET A 79 -8.13 0.00 2.98
CA MET A 79 -6.77 0.31 2.56
C MET A 79 -5.73 0.23 3.68
N GLY A 80 -6.17 -0.03 4.92
CA GLY A 80 -5.30 -0.26 6.06
C GLY A 80 -4.70 -1.67 6.09
N GLY A 81 -4.10 -2.01 7.20
CA GLY A 81 -3.35 -3.26 7.39
C GLY A 81 -4.16 -4.43 7.94
N GLU A 82 -5.44 -4.22 8.30
CA GLU A 82 -6.26 -5.26 8.94
C GLU A 82 -6.34 -6.56 8.10
N ASP A 83 -6.61 -6.44 6.80
CA ASP A 83 -6.70 -7.61 5.92
C ASP A 83 -5.35 -8.34 5.79
N TRP A 84 -4.26 -7.59 5.72
CA TRP A 84 -2.91 -8.17 5.73
C TRP A 84 -2.64 -8.97 7.01
N GLU A 85 -3.00 -8.43 8.17
CA GLU A 85 -2.89 -9.12 9.45
C GLU A 85 -3.74 -10.41 9.46
N LEU A 86 -4.97 -10.38 8.97
CA LEU A 86 -5.85 -11.55 8.87
C LEU A 86 -5.27 -12.64 7.94
N TRP A 87 -4.68 -12.24 6.80
CA TRP A 87 -3.99 -13.18 5.93
C TRP A 87 -2.84 -13.88 6.64
N LEU A 88 -1.98 -13.14 7.35
CA LEU A 88 -0.83 -13.73 8.06
C LEU A 88 -1.28 -14.63 9.20
N LYS A 89 -2.35 -14.29 9.93
CA LYS A 89 -2.95 -15.17 10.94
C LYS A 89 -3.40 -16.49 10.32
N ALA A 90 -4.18 -16.43 9.25
CA ALA A 90 -4.69 -17.64 8.58
C ALA A 90 -3.59 -18.53 7.99
N LEU A 91 -2.56 -17.92 7.37
CA LEU A 91 -1.43 -18.67 6.82
C LEU A 91 -0.58 -19.33 7.92
N LYS A 92 -0.37 -18.63 9.03
CA LYS A 92 0.35 -19.18 10.18
C LYS A 92 -0.42 -20.35 10.83
N GLU A 93 -1.70 -20.16 11.09
CA GLU A 93 -2.58 -21.22 11.65
C GLU A 93 -2.64 -22.46 10.76
N ALA A 94 -2.55 -22.28 9.45
CA ALA A 94 -2.51 -23.39 8.49
C ALA A 94 -1.14 -24.09 8.39
N ASP A 95 -0.12 -23.62 9.11
CA ASP A 95 1.28 -24.09 9.07
C ASP A 95 1.89 -24.07 7.66
N VAL A 96 1.64 -23.00 6.89
CA VAL A 96 2.16 -22.84 5.51
C VAL A 96 3.25 -21.77 5.38
N LEU A 97 3.76 -21.25 6.50
CA LEU A 97 4.88 -20.31 6.53
C LEU A 97 6.16 -21.03 6.95
N THR A 98 7.29 -20.67 6.30
CA THR A 98 8.63 -21.15 6.72
C THR A 98 9.12 -20.43 7.98
N ASP A 99 10.07 -21.04 8.67
CA ASP A 99 10.89 -20.31 9.65
C ASP A 99 11.68 -19.20 8.96
N GLY A 100 11.65 -17.99 9.51
CA GLY A 100 12.24 -16.80 8.89
C GLY A 100 11.45 -16.21 7.73
N VAL A 101 10.15 -16.51 7.59
CA VAL A 101 9.29 -15.95 6.55
C VAL A 101 9.32 -14.42 6.56
N LEU A 102 9.38 -13.84 5.37
CA LEU A 102 9.22 -12.39 5.18
C LEU A 102 7.84 -12.07 4.64
N THR A 103 7.27 -10.95 5.09
CA THR A 103 6.05 -10.42 4.50
C THR A 103 6.17 -8.92 4.28
N THR A 104 5.65 -8.45 3.15
CA THR A 104 5.71 -7.05 2.77
C THR A 104 4.34 -6.50 2.39
N ASN A 105 4.09 -5.25 2.76
CA ASN A 105 2.99 -4.44 2.25
C ASN A 105 3.57 -3.15 1.66
N TYR A 106 2.85 -2.51 0.74
CA TYR A 106 3.32 -1.32 0.05
C TYR A 106 2.73 -0.04 0.65
N SER A 107 3.60 0.94 0.80
CA SER A 107 3.25 2.29 1.21
C SER A 107 3.92 3.33 0.30
N TYR A 108 3.56 4.57 0.50
CA TYR A 108 4.17 5.73 -0.12
C TYR A 108 4.22 6.85 0.94
N LEU A 109 5.38 7.46 1.11
CA LEU A 109 5.50 8.65 1.95
C LEU A 109 5.18 9.87 1.10
N GLY A 110 4.18 10.63 1.54
CA GLY A 110 3.85 11.91 0.96
C GLY A 110 4.95 12.95 1.20
N THR A 111 4.90 14.02 0.43
CA THR A 111 5.71 15.23 0.61
C THR A 111 4.82 16.38 1.07
N GLU A 112 5.40 17.52 1.45
CA GLU A 112 4.62 18.73 1.75
C GLU A 112 3.68 19.12 0.60
N LEU A 113 4.09 18.84 -0.65
CA LEU A 113 3.29 19.17 -1.85
C LEU A 113 2.00 18.36 -1.98
N ASN A 114 1.91 17.19 -1.37
CA ASN A 114 0.75 16.31 -1.45
C ASN A 114 0.17 15.94 -0.07
N HIS A 115 0.62 16.63 0.97
CA HIS A 115 0.20 16.35 2.34
C HIS A 115 -1.32 16.44 2.50
N ASP A 116 -1.96 17.51 2.05
CA ASP A 116 -3.36 17.81 2.34
C ASP A 116 -4.35 16.79 1.76
N TYR A 117 -3.97 16.11 0.68
CA TYR A 117 -4.84 15.12 0.03
C TYR A 117 -4.31 13.68 0.12
N TYR A 118 -3.06 13.50 0.55
CA TYR A 118 -2.45 12.17 0.71
C TYR A 118 -2.13 11.89 2.17
N GLY A 119 -1.03 12.42 2.71
CA GLY A 119 -0.58 12.14 4.08
C GLY A 119 -1.54 12.63 5.17
N GLY A 120 -2.15 13.80 4.98
CA GLY A 120 -3.16 14.38 5.86
C GLY A 120 -4.60 13.98 5.52
N GLY A 121 -4.81 13.15 4.49
CA GLY A 121 -6.11 12.67 4.07
C GLY A 121 -6.46 11.26 4.58
N THR A 122 -7.58 10.74 4.10
CA THR A 122 -8.07 9.39 4.47
C THR A 122 -7.05 8.30 4.15
N LEU A 123 -6.29 8.44 3.07
CA LEU A 123 -5.26 7.49 2.66
C LEU A 123 -4.09 7.47 3.64
N GLY A 124 -3.70 8.64 4.19
CA GLY A 124 -2.66 8.73 5.22
C GLY A 124 -3.03 7.96 6.50
N LEU A 125 -4.28 8.08 6.95
CA LEU A 125 -4.77 7.30 8.11
C LEU A 125 -4.76 5.79 7.83
N ALA A 126 -5.12 5.37 6.62
CA ALA A 126 -5.03 3.96 6.24
C ALA A 126 -3.57 3.46 6.23
N LYS A 127 -2.61 4.30 5.84
CA LYS A 127 -1.18 3.95 5.90
C LYS A 127 -0.64 3.89 7.32
N ALA A 128 -1.09 4.77 8.20
CA ALA A 128 -0.78 4.69 9.63
C ALA A 128 -1.31 3.39 10.28
N ASP A 129 -2.49 2.93 9.88
CA ASP A 129 -3.00 1.61 10.30
C ASP A 129 -2.12 0.46 9.77
N CYS A 130 -1.59 0.56 8.54
CA CYS A 130 -0.62 -0.43 8.04
C CYS A 130 0.65 -0.49 8.92
N ASP A 131 1.15 0.66 9.36
CA ASP A 131 2.32 0.73 10.25
C ASP A 131 2.03 0.06 11.59
N GLU A 132 0.87 0.34 12.21
CA GLU A 132 0.42 -0.32 13.45
C GLU A 132 0.30 -1.84 13.27
N LYS A 133 -0.31 -2.29 12.17
CA LYS A 133 -0.47 -3.72 11.89
C LYS A 133 0.86 -4.42 11.60
N THR A 134 1.86 -3.71 11.10
CA THR A 134 3.22 -4.26 10.96
C THR A 134 3.78 -4.72 12.30
N GLU A 135 3.59 -3.94 13.36
CA GLU A 135 4.00 -4.30 14.72
C GLU A 135 3.28 -5.57 15.22
N ASN A 136 1.96 -5.64 14.99
CA ASN A 136 1.15 -6.81 15.38
C ASN A 136 1.59 -8.07 14.62
N ILE A 137 1.86 -7.95 13.31
CA ILE A 137 2.32 -9.08 12.49
C ILE A 137 3.72 -9.53 12.92
N ASN A 138 4.63 -8.59 13.25
CA ASN A 138 5.95 -8.93 13.79
C ASN A 138 5.83 -9.71 15.10
N ALA A 139 4.94 -9.28 16.00
CA ALA A 139 4.67 -10.03 17.23
C ALA A 139 4.06 -11.41 16.95
N LEU A 140 3.14 -11.50 15.98
CA LEU A 140 2.55 -12.76 15.54
C LEU A 140 3.60 -13.75 15.01
N LEU A 141 4.58 -13.29 14.24
CA LEU A 141 5.57 -14.13 13.56
C LEU A 141 6.84 -14.38 14.38
N ALA A 142 6.97 -13.82 15.58
CA ALA A 142 8.20 -13.84 16.39
C ALA A 142 8.67 -15.27 16.73
N ASP A 143 7.77 -16.20 16.96
CA ASP A 143 8.06 -17.60 17.32
C ASP A 143 8.59 -18.45 16.14
N ILE A 144 8.44 -17.96 14.90
CA ILE A 144 8.97 -18.55 13.68
C ILE A 144 10.03 -17.65 13.03
N ASN A 145 10.63 -16.73 13.77
CA ASN A 145 11.64 -15.78 13.28
C ASN A 145 11.22 -14.97 12.05
N GLY A 146 9.91 -14.84 11.80
CA GLY A 146 9.38 -14.12 10.65
C GLY A 146 9.42 -12.61 10.84
N LYS A 147 9.39 -11.86 9.73
CA LYS A 147 9.46 -10.40 9.73
C LYS A 147 8.46 -9.79 8.75
N ALA A 148 7.71 -8.80 9.25
CA ALA A 148 6.85 -7.94 8.45
C ALA A 148 7.53 -6.58 8.21
N GLN A 149 7.44 -6.06 7.00
CA GLN A 149 8.05 -4.79 6.59
C GLN A 149 7.09 -4.01 5.67
N ILE A 150 7.08 -2.70 5.85
CA ILE A 150 6.44 -1.79 4.90
C ILE A 150 7.48 -1.40 3.84
N VAL A 151 7.14 -1.63 2.59
CA VAL A 151 7.94 -1.19 1.44
C VAL A 151 7.45 0.18 1.01
N VAL A 152 8.25 1.21 1.25
CA VAL A 152 7.98 2.56 0.73
C VAL A 152 8.41 2.60 -0.73
N ALA A 153 7.41 2.55 -1.62
CA ALA A 153 7.65 2.56 -3.05
C ALA A 153 7.70 3.98 -3.62
N THR A 154 8.39 4.14 -4.76
CA THR A 154 8.33 5.40 -5.50
C THR A 154 6.93 5.65 -6.07
N ALA A 155 6.58 6.92 -6.25
CA ALA A 155 5.30 7.29 -6.88
C ALA A 155 5.26 6.82 -8.33
N VAL A 156 4.21 6.07 -8.68
CA VAL A 156 4.01 5.52 -10.04
C VAL A 156 2.60 5.81 -10.50
N THR A 157 2.47 6.41 -11.69
CA THR A 157 1.18 6.59 -12.35
C THR A 157 0.76 5.28 -13.02
N THR A 158 -0.25 4.64 -12.46
CA THR A 158 -0.88 3.44 -13.00
C THR A 158 -2.35 3.73 -13.29
N LYS A 159 -3.05 2.78 -13.90
CA LYS A 159 -4.49 2.88 -14.09
C LYS A 159 -5.22 3.04 -12.74
N ALA A 160 -4.75 2.40 -11.69
CA ALA A 160 -5.32 2.51 -10.34
C ALA A 160 -4.98 3.86 -9.68
N SER A 161 -3.73 4.32 -9.74
CA SER A 161 -3.31 5.57 -9.10
C SER A 161 -3.74 6.83 -9.87
N SER A 162 -4.16 6.70 -11.13
CA SER A 162 -4.66 7.83 -11.92
C SER A 162 -5.98 8.43 -11.40
N VAL A 163 -6.68 7.71 -10.52
CA VAL A 163 -7.90 8.19 -9.86
C VAL A 163 -7.64 8.91 -8.53
N ILE A 164 -6.39 8.93 -8.06
CA ILE A 164 -6.01 9.68 -6.86
C ILE A 164 -5.98 11.17 -7.23
N PRO A 165 -6.76 12.03 -6.56
CA PRO A 165 -6.82 13.45 -6.86
C PRO A 165 -5.44 14.10 -6.88
N PHE A 166 -5.16 14.96 -7.85
CA PHE A 166 -3.91 15.72 -8.05
C PHE A 166 -2.64 14.87 -8.29
N PHE A 167 -2.67 13.58 -7.99
CA PHE A 167 -1.51 12.69 -8.05
C PHE A 167 -0.90 12.57 -9.46
N PRO A 168 -1.67 12.49 -10.56
CA PRO A 168 -1.10 12.46 -11.91
C PRO A 168 -0.29 13.72 -12.24
N VAL A 169 -0.76 14.91 -11.83
CA VAL A 169 -0.05 16.18 -12.04
C VAL A 169 1.25 16.21 -11.24
N TYR A 170 1.22 15.77 -9.98
CA TYR A 170 2.41 15.62 -9.15
C TYR A 170 3.43 14.69 -9.80
N CYS A 171 3.01 13.53 -10.33
CA CYS A 171 3.89 12.57 -10.99
C CYS A 171 4.55 13.13 -12.26
N ILE A 172 3.88 13.99 -13.03
CA ILE A 172 4.48 14.65 -14.19
C ILE A 172 5.71 15.48 -13.76
N GLY A 173 5.55 16.28 -12.71
CA GLY A 173 6.66 17.07 -12.16
C GLY A 173 7.78 16.21 -11.60
N LEU A 174 7.42 15.20 -10.82
CA LEU A 174 8.36 14.24 -10.22
C LEU A 174 9.21 13.54 -11.29
N TYR A 175 8.58 12.97 -12.30
CA TYR A 175 9.29 12.22 -13.34
C TYR A 175 10.21 13.12 -14.18
N LYS A 176 9.82 14.36 -14.42
CA LYS A 176 10.70 15.33 -15.09
C LYS A 176 11.97 15.54 -14.28
N VAL A 177 11.85 15.82 -12.98
CA VAL A 177 13.00 16.03 -12.11
C VAL A 177 13.85 14.77 -11.99
N MET A 178 13.23 13.60 -11.85
CA MET A 178 13.96 12.33 -11.80
C MET A 178 14.75 12.06 -13.08
N ALA A 179 14.17 12.36 -14.25
CA ALA A 179 14.86 12.22 -15.54
C ALA A 179 16.04 13.18 -15.66
N GLU A 180 15.87 14.45 -15.27
CA GLU A 180 16.94 15.46 -15.26
C GLU A 180 18.09 15.08 -14.31
N LYS A 181 17.80 14.43 -13.20
CA LYS A 181 18.78 13.99 -12.20
C LYS A 181 19.36 12.58 -12.49
N GLY A 182 18.84 11.87 -13.47
CA GLY A 182 19.25 10.49 -13.75
C GLY A 182 18.88 9.48 -12.67
N THR A 183 17.83 9.77 -11.87
CA THR A 183 17.35 8.90 -10.78
C THR A 183 16.07 8.16 -11.12
N HIS A 184 15.60 8.26 -12.36
CA HIS A 184 14.37 7.60 -12.80
C HIS A 184 14.57 6.08 -12.88
N GLU A 185 13.72 5.35 -12.19
CA GLU A 185 13.61 3.89 -12.27
C GLU A 185 12.25 3.50 -12.85
N THR A 186 12.23 2.47 -13.67
CA THR A 186 10.96 1.82 -14.03
C THR A 186 10.42 1.04 -12.83
N PRO A 187 9.11 0.74 -12.76
CA PRO A 187 8.55 -0.04 -11.65
C PRO A 187 9.26 -1.36 -11.41
N ILE A 188 9.66 -2.08 -12.46
CA ILE A 188 10.36 -3.36 -12.30
C ILE A 188 11.80 -3.18 -11.78
N MET A 189 12.52 -2.14 -12.23
CA MET A 189 13.86 -1.83 -11.71
C MET A 189 13.81 -1.47 -10.22
N HIS A 190 12.82 -0.67 -9.85
CA HIS A 190 12.60 -0.28 -8.46
C HIS A 190 12.29 -1.48 -7.57
N GLN A 191 11.39 -2.37 -7.99
CA GLN A 191 11.07 -3.59 -7.26
C GLN A 191 12.28 -4.54 -7.15
N ASP A 192 13.02 -4.76 -8.24
CA ASP A 192 14.23 -5.58 -8.21
C ASP A 192 15.25 -5.04 -7.20
N ARG A 193 15.49 -3.72 -7.20
CA ARG A 193 16.40 -3.08 -6.24
C ARG A 193 15.94 -3.25 -4.80
N ILE A 194 14.65 -3.01 -4.51
CA ILE A 194 14.10 -3.16 -3.15
C ILE A 194 14.29 -4.59 -2.65
N TYR A 195 13.88 -5.59 -3.43
CA TYR A 195 13.96 -6.96 -2.97
C TYR A 195 15.40 -7.45 -2.88
N ARG A 196 16.22 -7.21 -3.89
CA ARG A 196 17.60 -7.70 -3.95
C ARG A 196 18.52 -7.02 -2.95
N GLU A 197 18.40 -5.70 -2.76
CA GLU A 197 19.35 -4.92 -1.98
C GLU A 197 18.88 -4.66 -0.55
N MET A 198 17.57 -4.52 -0.32
CA MET A 198 17.02 -4.13 0.98
C MET A 198 16.38 -5.31 1.71
N ILE A 199 15.44 -6.03 1.09
CA ILE A 199 14.70 -7.11 1.76
C ILE A 199 15.59 -8.35 1.96
N TYR A 200 16.32 -8.78 0.93
CA TYR A 200 17.24 -9.92 0.96
C TYR A 200 18.72 -9.51 0.99
N GLY A 201 19.02 -8.24 0.89
CA GLY A 201 20.37 -7.71 0.90
C GLY A 201 20.88 -7.34 2.28
N ASN A 202 22.12 -6.82 2.32
CA ASN A 202 22.78 -6.37 3.54
C ASN A 202 22.71 -4.85 3.75
N LYS A 203 21.90 -4.13 2.97
CA LYS A 203 21.72 -2.69 3.17
C LYS A 203 20.84 -2.43 4.39
N PRO A 204 21.07 -1.35 5.14
CA PRO A 204 20.19 -0.94 6.21
C PRO A 204 18.77 -0.70 5.67
N GLU A 205 17.80 -0.86 6.54
CA GLU A 205 16.37 -0.80 6.22
C GLU A 205 15.90 0.59 5.74
N TYR A 206 16.72 1.61 5.94
CA TYR A 206 16.40 3.00 5.63
C TYR A 206 17.57 3.66 4.88
N ASP A 207 17.26 4.21 3.72
CA ASP A 207 18.08 5.20 3.02
C ASP A 207 17.43 6.58 3.11
#